data_7a38588eb64883d8aa551f5ab0678f8f
#
_entry.id   7a38588eb64883d8aa551f5ab0678f8f
#
_cell.length_a   1.000
_cell.length_b   1.000
_cell.length_c   1.000
_cell.angle_alpha   90.00
_cell.angle_beta   90.00
_cell.angle_gamma   90.00
#
_symmetry.space_group_name_H-M   'P 1'
#
loop_
_entity.id
_entity.type
_entity.pdbx_description
1 polymer ?
#
loop_
_entity_poly.entity_id
_entity_poly.type
_entity_poly.pdbx_seq_one_letter_code
_entity_poly.pdbx_strand_id
1 'polypeptide(L)'
;VKQNVSALQGISLKNVNLCAIDENGKEIASEFGEMLFTNRGLSGPIALTISSYINRKQNVRLSLDLKPALEEITLDKRILRDFDERKNQDIKNVTRALLPERLNAYVLKCANIAESKKVNEITKQERAKLVETIKNLRFDVSSLAPFSEAIVTAGGVDLKGLKPTCECKDVEGLYFVGETIDVD
;
A
#
# COMPACT_ATOMS: atom_id res chain seq x y z
N VAL A 1 0.41 -8.04 6.14
CA VAL A 1 -0.50 -8.48 5.07
C VAL A 1 -0.48 -10.01 4.93
N LYS A 2 -1.55 -10.61 4.34
CA LYS A 2 -1.66 -12.07 4.14
C LYS A 2 -0.72 -12.58 3.05
N GLN A 3 -0.49 -11.78 2.02
CA GLN A 3 0.40 -12.13 0.90
C GLN A 3 1.87 -12.18 1.36
N ASN A 4 2.61 -13.16 0.87
CA ASN A 4 4.05 -13.23 1.16
C ASN A 4 4.79 -12.18 0.34
N VAL A 5 5.26 -11.14 1.01
CA VAL A 5 6.04 -10.03 0.45
C VAL A 5 7.52 -10.05 0.86
N SER A 6 7.99 -11.13 1.48
CA SER A 6 9.37 -11.24 1.98
C SER A 6 10.43 -11.00 0.90
N ALA A 7 10.16 -11.44 -0.34
CA ALA A 7 11.03 -11.18 -1.50
C ALA A 7 11.15 -9.69 -1.85
N LEU A 8 10.20 -8.86 -1.40
CA LEU A 8 10.20 -7.40 -1.62
C LEU A 8 10.86 -6.63 -0.47
N GLN A 9 11.27 -7.30 0.60
CA GLN A 9 11.87 -6.65 1.76
C GLN A 9 12.97 -5.67 1.37
N GLY A 10 12.90 -4.45 1.93
CA GLY A 10 13.85 -3.37 1.70
C GLY A 10 13.59 -2.54 0.44
N ILE A 11 12.58 -2.88 -0.37
CA ILE A 11 12.18 -2.00 -1.47
C ILE A 11 11.42 -0.81 -0.90
N SER A 12 12.00 0.38 -1.08
CA SER A 12 11.33 1.65 -0.82
C SER A 12 10.73 2.19 -2.12
N LEU A 13 9.48 2.60 -2.05
CA LEU A 13 8.75 3.20 -3.16
C LEU A 13 8.45 4.66 -2.82
N LYS A 14 8.76 5.53 -3.77
CA LYS A 14 8.40 6.95 -3.72
C LYS A 14 7.25 7.23 -4.67
N ASN A 15 6.42 8.21 -4.31
CA ASN A 15 5.32 8.65 -5.18
C ASN A 15 4.37 7.52 -5.60
N VAL A 16 3.94 6.73 -4.64
CA VAL A 16 2.89 5.72 -4.79
C VAL A 16 1.64 6.14 -4.04
N ASN A 17 0.49 5.57 -4.37
CA ASN A 17 -0.75 5.80 -3.65
C ASN A 17 -1.23 4.50 -3.01
N LEU A 18 -1.48 4.53 -1.72
CA LEU A 18 -2.00 3.40 -0.96
C LEU A 18 -3.42 3.70 -0.49
N CYS A 19 -4.37 2.90 -0.94
CA CYS A 19 -5.77 3.01 -0.60
C CYS A 19 -6.20 1.83 0.29
N ALA A 20 -6.91 2.11 1.38
CA ALA A 20 -7.57 1.10 2.21
C ALA A 20 -9.05 1.01 1.82
N ILE A 21 -9.54 -0.21 1.64
CA ILE A 21 -10.87 -0.52 1.14
C ILE A 21 -11.54 -1.51 2.10
N ASP A 22 -12.78 -1.26 2.46
CA ASP A 22 -13.58 -2.15 3.30
C ASP A 22 -14.08 -3.39 2.54
N GLU A 23 -14.78 -4.28 3.23
CA GLU A 23 -15.35 -5.50 2.66
C GLU A 23 -16.40 -5.24 1.57
N ASN A 24 -17.05 -4.08 1.59
CA ASN A 24 -18.06 -3.66 0.62
C ASN A 24 -17.44 -2.97 -0.62
N GLY A 25 -16.12 -2.79 -0.64
CA GLY A 25 -15.41 -2.09 -1.70
C GLY A 25 -15.39 -0.57 -1.55
N LYS A 26 -15.82 -0.04 -0.39
CA LYS A 26 -15.79 1.40 -0.10
C LYS A 26 -14.40 1.80 0.38
N GLU A 27 -13.90 2.90 -0.14
CA GLU A 27 -12.66 3.53 0.31
C GLU A 27 -12.81 4.01 1.77
N ILE A 28 -11.85 3.60 2.61
CA ILE A 28 -11.71 4.05 4.00
C ILE A 28 -10.80 5.27 4.06
N ALA A 29 -9.64 5.18 3.42
CA ALA A 29 -8.64 6.22 3.34
C ALA A 29 -7.71 5.98 2.15
N SER A 30 -7.09 7.04 1.64
CA SER A 30 -6.12 6.99 0.56
C SER A 30 -4.99 7.97 0.82
N GLU A 31 -3.74 7.51 0.72
CA GLU A 31 -2.54 8.30 1.02
C GLU A 31 -1.52 8.19 -0.09
N PHE A 32 -1.02 9.35 -0.53
CA PHE A 32 0.06 9.46 -1.50
C PHE A 32 1.39 9.76 -0.81
N GLY A 33 2.46 9.04 -1.20
CA GLY A 33 3.78 9.31 -0.63
C GLY A 33 4.75 8.13 -0.72
N GLU A 34 5.53 7.94 0.34
CA GLU A 34 6.56 6.92 0.42
C GLU A 34 6.09 5.69 1.22
N MET A 35 6.44 4.51 0.72
CA MET A 35 6.15 3.23 1.33
C MET A 35 7.37 2.31 1.30
N LEU A 36 7.48 1.44 2.26
CA LEU A 36 8.54 0.44 2.38
C LEU A 36 7.95 -0.97 2.51
N PHE A 37 8.50 -1.92 1.76
CA PHE A 37 8.24 -3.34 1.99
C PHE A 37 9.15 -3.89 3.10
N THR A 38 8.55 -4.55 4.09
CA THR A 38 9.26 -5.30 5.13
C THR A 38 9.11 -6.80 4.89
N ASN A 39 9.79 -7.61 5.68
CA ASN A 39 9.63 -9.07 5.64
C ASN A 39 8.21 -9.55 6.02
N ARG A 40 7.45 -8.73 6.77
CA ARG A 40 6.12 -9.07 7.28
C ARG A 40 4.98 -8.32 6.56
N GLY A 41 5.30 -7.26 5.82
CA GLY A 41 4.23 -6.46 5.20
C GLY A 41 4.69 -5.11 4.67
N LEU A 42 3.83 -4.12 4.86
CA LEU A 42 4.02 -2.75 4.41
C LEU A 42 4.35 -1.85 5.60
N SER A 43 5.21 -0.88 5.37
CA SER A 43 5.63 0.14 6.33
C SER A 43 5.91 1.46 5.60
N GLY A 44 6.46 2.45 6.30
CA GLY A 44 6.73 3.78 5.77
C GLY A 44 5.59 4.75 6.00
N PRO A 45 5.78 6.04 5.69
CA PRO A 45 4.86 7.12 6.11
C PRO A 45 3.39 6.84 5.77
N ILE A 46 3.08 6.55 4.50
CA ILE A 46 1.68 6.33 4.09
C ILE A 46 1.07 5.06 4.69
N ALA A 47 1.86 4.02 4.93
CA ALA A 47 1.36 2.81 5.58
C ALA A 47 1.04 3.05 7.06
N LEU A 48 1.82 3.89 7.74
CA LEU A 48 1.55 4.32 9.12
C LEU A 48 0.26 5.15 9.19
N THR A 49 0.10 6.14 8.30
CA THR A 49 -1.13 6.94 8.24
C THR A 49 -2.35 6.06 7.96
N ILE A 50 -2.28 5.18 6.96
CA ILE A 50 -3.38 4.25 6.65
C ILE A 50 -3.68 3.34 7.85
N SER A 51 -2.66 2.93 8.62
CA SER A 51 -2.86 2.07 9.79
C SER A 51 -3.73 2.71 10.87
N SER A 52 -3.68 4.03 11.05
CA SER A 52 -4.52 4.75 12.00
C SER A 52 -6.00 4.70 11.62
N TYR A 53 -6.33 4.78 10.33
CA TYR A 53 -7.71 4.70 9.84
C TYR A 53 -8.32 3.29 9.92
N ILE A 54 -7.48 2.25 9.92
CA ILE A 54 -7.93 0.86 9.87
C ILE A 54 -7.76 0.10 11.19
N ASN A 55 -7.24 0.73 12.25
CA ASN A 55 -6.89 0.08 13.52
C ASN A 55 -8.08 -0.65 14.20
N ARG A 56 -9.32 -0.16 14.01
CA ARG A 56 -10.56 -0.73 14.57
C ARG A 56 -11.42 -1.45 13.51
N LYS A 57 -10.89 -1.67 12.29
CA LYS A 57 -11.63 -2.26 11.17
C LYS A 57 -11.18 -3.69 10.88
N GLN A 58 -12.11 -4.50 10.41
CA GLN A 58 -11.85 -5.88 10.00
C GLN A 58 -12.00 -6.02 8.48
N ASN A 59 -11.42 -7.08 7.92
CA ASN A 59 -11.54 -7.43 6.50
C ASN A 59 -11.11 -6.31 5.54
N VAL A 60 -10.10 -5.53 5.95
CA VAL A 60 -9.56 -4.45 5.11
C VAL A 60 -8.67 -5.02 4.02
N ARG A 61 -8.82 -4.51 2.81
CA ARG A 61 -7.92 -4.70 1.68
C ARG A 61 -7.17 -3.43 1.38
N LEU A 62 -5.91 -3.56 0.99
CA LEU A 62 -5.10 -2.46 0.50
C LEU A 62 -4.94 -2.58 -1.00
N SER A 63 -5.04 -1.45 -1.70
CA SER A 63 -4.76 -1.31 -3.11
C SER A 63 -3.61 -0.31 -3.27
N LEU A 64 -2.52 -0.76 -3.88
CA LEU A 64 -1.33 0.05 -4.10
C LEU A 64 -1.23 0.42 -5.57
N ASP A 65 -1.34 1.71 -5.89
CA ASP A 65 -1.04 2.26 -7.19
C ASP A 65 0.45 2.60 -7.27
N LEU A 66 1.18 1.86 -8.11
CA LEU A 66 2.63 2.03 -8.29
C LEU A 66 2.99 3.19 -9.23
N LYS A 67 2.01 3.74 -9.96
CA LYS A 67 2.21 4.83 -10.95
C LYS A 67 1.04 5.81 -10.92
N PRO A 68 0.77 6.49 -9.78
CA PRO A 68 -0.40 7.37 -9.65
C PRO A 68 -0.40 8.56 -10.61
N ALA A 69 0.77 9.01 -11.05
CA ALA A 69 0.89 10.09 -12.04
C ALA A 69 0.46 9.68 -13.47
N LEU A 70 0.23 8.39 -13.73
CA LEU A 70 -0.20 7.87 -15.02
C LEU A 70 -1.60 7.27 -14.90
N GLU A 71 -2.54 7.80 -15.65
CA GLU A 71 -3.83 7.16 -15.86
C GLU A 71 -3.66 5.81 -16.57
N GLU A 72 -4.60 4.89 -16.39
CA GLU A 72 -4.54 3.53 -16.97
C GLU A 72 -4.34 3.55 -18.48
N ILE A 73 -5.06 4.44 -19.20
CA ILE A 73 -4.96 4.59 -20.65
C ILE A 73 -3.55 5.06 -21.06
N THR A 74 -2.96 5.97 -20.30
CA THR A 74 -1.63 6.50 -20.57
C THR A 74 -0.56 5.46 -20.27
N LEU A 75 -0.73 4.69 -19.20
CA LEU A 75 0.15 3.57 -18.85
C LEU A 75 0.10 2.46 -19.90
N ASP A 76 -1.11 2.09 -20.38
CA ASP A 76 -1.28 1.09 -21.45
C ASP A 76 -0.59 1.54 -22.75
N LYS A 77 -0.76 2.79 -23.17
CA LYS A 77 -0.08 3.34 -24.35
C LYS A 77 1.44 3.32 -24.22
N ARG A 78 1.96 3.62 -23.02
CA ARG A 78 3.39 3.55 -22.75
C ARG A 78 3.91 2.12 -22.84
N ILE A 79 3.22 1.17 -22.22
CA ILE A 79 3.59 -0.26 -22.26
C ILE A 79 3.56 -0.76 -23.70
N LEU A 80 2.55 -0.40 -24.51
CA LEU A 80 2.48 -0.75 -25.92
C LEU A 80 3.70 -0.25 -26.69
N ARG A 81 4.06 1.02 -26.53
CA ARG A 81 5.24 1.59 -27.18
C ARG A 81 6.51 0.84 -26.79
N ASP A 82 6.71 0.59 -25.48
CA ASP A 82 7.88 -0.12 -24.97
C ASP A 82 7.93 -1.57 -25.51
N PHE A 83 6.77 -2.18 -25.75
CA PHE A 83 6.62 -3.50 -26.39
C PHE A 83 6.97 -3.48 -27.87
N ASP A 84 6.51 -2.46 -28.62
CA ASP A 84 6.80 -2.32 -30.04
C ASP A 84 8.29 -2.12 -30.32
N GLU A 85 8.98 -1.38 -29.45
CA GLU A 85 10.42 -1.17 -29.53
C GLU A 85 11.25 -2.42 -29.24
N ARG A 86 10.69 -3.41 -28.50
CA ARG A 86 11.45 -4.52 -27.92
C ARG A 86 10.78 -5.89 -28.12
N LYS A 87 10.11 -6.10 -29.25
CA LYS A 87 9.21 -7.23 -29.55
C LYS A 87 9.75 -8.62 -29.24
N ASN A 88 11.06 -8.83 -29.38
CA ASN A 88 11.69 -10.15 -29.19
C ASN A 88 12.31 -10.33 -27.80
N GLN A 89 12.17 -9.37 -26.90
CA GLN A 89 12.70 -9.47 -25.55
C GLN A 89 11.69 -10.14 -24.61
N ASP A 90 12.21 -10.70 -23.52
CA ASP A 90 11.37 -11.19 -22.42
C ASP A 90 10.70 -10.01 -21.71
N ILE A 91 9.44 -10.19 -21.33
CA ILE A 91 8.64 -9.13 -20.70
C ILE A 91 9.31 -8.57 -19.46
N LYS A 92 9.98 -9.39 -18.64
CA LYS A 92 10.72 -8.93 -17.45
C LYS A 92 11.76 -7.85 -17.76
N ASN A 93 12.41 -7.94 -18.94
CA ASN A 93 13.44 -6.97 -19.33
C ASN A 93 12.83 -5.65 -19.79
N VAL A 94 11.66 -5.69 -20.43
CA VAL A 94 10.98 -4.50 -20.93
C VAL A 94 10.33 -3.73 -19.78
N THR A 95 9.67 -4.43 -18.88
CA THR A 95 8.96 -3.80 -17.75
C THR A 95 9.87 -3.33 -16.62
N ARG A 96 11.15 -3.69 -16.59
CA ARG A 96 12.17 -3.12 -15.69
C ARG A 96 12.32 -1.60 -15.81
N ALA A 97 11.98 -1.01 -16.95
CA ALA A 97 11.95 0.43 -17.13
C ALA A 97 10.85 1.13 -16.27
N LEU A 98 9.87 0.37 -15.80
CA LEU A 98 8.76 0.87 -14.99
C LEU A 98 8.93 0.61 -13.51
N LEU A 99 9.50 -0.53 -13.12
CA LEU A 99 9.51 -1.02 -11.74
C LEU A 99 10.87 -1.59 -11.35
N PRO A 100 11.28 -1.50 -10.06
CA PRO A 100 12.44 -2.19 -9.54
C PRO A 100 12.37 -3.70 -9.82
N GLU A 101 13.49 -4.34 -10.07
CA GLU A 101 13.57 -5.74 -10.58
C GLU A 101 12.73 -6.73 -9.77
N ARG A 102 12.90 -6.76 -8.44
CA ARG A 102 12.15 -7.69 -7.58
C ARG A 102 10.65 -7.39 -7.54
N LEU A 103 10.28 -6.10 -7.59
CA LEU A 103 8.87 -5.69 -7.66
C LEU A 103 8.28 -6.04 -9.02
N ASN A 104 9.03 -5.88 -10.10
CA ASN A 104 8.63 -6.26 -11.43
C ASN A 104 8.29 -7.75 -11.52
N ALA A 105 9.16 -8.62 -11.01
CA ALA A 105 8.90 -10.07 -10.94
C ALA A 105 7.62 -10.39 -10.13
N TYR A 106 7.42 -9.70 -9.00
CA TYR A 106 6.22 -9.87 -8.18
C TYR A 106 4.94 -9.42 -8.93
N VAL A 107 4.97 -8.27 -9.59
CA VAL A 107 3.84 -7.74 -10.40
C VAL A 107 3.50 -8.69 -11.55
N LEU A 108 4.50 -9.19 -12.29
CA LEU A 108 4.29 -10.17 -13.37
C LEU A 108 3.65 -11.46 -12.84
N LYS A 109 4.10 -11.95 -11.69
CA LYS A 109 3.47 -13.10 -11.01
C LYS A 109 2.02 -12.82 -10.64
N CYS A 110 1.70 -11.66 -10.08
CA CYS A 110 0.32 -11.26 -9.74
C CYS A 110 -0.56 -11.10 -10.99
N ALA A 111 0.02 -10.65 -12.10
CA ALA A 111 -0.67 -10.57 -13.39
C ALA A 111 -0.79 -11.92 -14.11
N ASN A 112 -0.24 -12.98 -13.53
CA ASN A 112 -0.18 -14.32 -14.11
C ASN A 112 0.53 -14.37 -15.47
N ILE A 113 1.63 -13.65 -15.61
CA ILE A 113 2.47 -13.57 -16.80
C ILE A 113 3.84 -14.16 -16.49
N ALA A 114 4.28 -15.14 -17.28
CA ALA A 114 5.62 -15.73 -17.14
C ALA A 114 6.71 -14.69 -17.48
N GLU A 115 7.71 -14.54 -16.64
CA GLU A 115 8.79 -13.55 -16.80
C GLU A 115 9.57 -13.72 -18.11
N SER A 116 9.68 -14.97 -18.60
CA SER A 116 10.38 -15.34 -19.86
C SER A 116 9.52 -15.24 -21.10
N LYS A 117 8.23 -14.86 -20.96
CA LYS A 117 7.33 -14.70 -22.10
C LYS A 117 7.81 -13.57 -23.00
N LYS A 118 7.85 -13.80 -24.31
CA LYS A 118 8.23 -12.78 -25.27
C LYS A 118 7.14 -11.71 -25.39
N VAL A 119 7.57 -10.48 -25.55
CA VAL A 119 6.64 -9.33 -25.59
C VAL A 119 5.66 -9.43 -26.75
N ASN A 120 6.10 -9.95 -27.91
CA ASN A 120 5.23 -10.19 -29.07
C ASN A 120 4.18 -11.29 -28.87
N GLU A 121 4.31 -12.11 -27.83
CA GLU A 121 3.35 -13.14 -27.43
C GLU A 121 2.36 -12.67 -26.38
N ILE A 122 2.54 -11.45 -25.83
CA ILE A 122 1.65 -10.89 -24.82
C ILE A 122 0.32 -10.48 -25.46
N THR A 123 -0.73 -11.11 -25.02
CA THR A 123 -2.10 -10.80 -25.47
C THR A 123 -2.59 -9.47 -24.94
N LYS A 124 -3.62 -8.90 -25.59
CA LYS A 124 -4.29 -7.68 -25.11
C LYS A 124 -4.84 -7.86 -23.68
N GLN A 125 -5.35 -9.05 -23.36
CA GLN A 125 -5.90 -9.34 -22.03
C GLN A 125 -4.79 -9.38 -20.97
N GLU A 126 -3.66 -10.01 -21.24
CA GLU A 126 -2.50 -10.04 -20.33
C GLU A 126 -1.93 -8.65 -20.11
N ARG A 127 -1.85 -7.82 -21.17
CA ARG A 127 -1.41 -6.43 -21.05
C ARG A 127 -2.38 -5.62 -20.20
N ALA A 128 -3.69 -5.74 -20.41
CA ALA A 128 -4.69 -5.08 -19.58
C ALA A 128 -4.57 -5.52 -18.11
N LYS A 129 -4.33 -6.82 -17.87
CA LYS A 129 -4.10 -7.36 -16.53
C LYS A 129 -2.84 -6.81 -15.89
N LEU A 130 -1.77 -6.62 -16.65
CA LEU A 130 -0.53 -6.00 -16.18
C LEU A 130 -0.77 -4.54 -15.77
N VAL A 131 -1.49 -3.76 -16.59
CA VAL A 131 -1.87 -2.38 -16.29
C VAL A 131 -2.70 -2.33 -15.00
N GLU A 132 -3.75 -3.14 -14.91
CA GLU A 132 -4.58 -3.25 -13.70
C GLU A 132 -3.73 -3.59 -12.48
N THR A 133 -2.79 -4.54 -12.58
CA THR A 133 -1.94 -4.94 -11.47
C THR A 133 -1.00 -3.82 -11.03
N ILE A 134 -0.44 -3.04 -11.95
CA ILE A 134 0.40 -1.88 -11.64
C ILE A 134 -0.40 -0.78 -10.94
N LYS A 135 -1.66 -0.58 -11.35
CA LYS A 135 -2.55 0.45 -10.78
C LYS A 135 -3.24 0.01 -9.49
N ASN A 136 -3.42 -1.29 -9.28
CA ASN A 136 -4.19 -1.86 -8.18
C ASN A 136 -3.52 -3.12 -7.64
N LEU A 137 -2.27 -3.01 -7.16
CA LEU A 137 -1.60 -4.14 -6.51
C LEU A 137 -2.23 -4.39 -5.14
N ARG A 138 -2.89 -5.53 -4.98
CA ARG A 138 -3.79 -5.82 -3.86
C ARG A 138 -3.13 -6.60 -2.75
N PHE A 139 -3.42 -6.22 -1.51
CA PHE A 139 -3.00 -6.91 -0.30
C PHE A 139 -4.16 -7.01 0.69
N ASP A 140 -4.35 -8.19 1.29
CA ASP A 140 -5.29 -8.36 2.39
C ASP A 140 -4.57 -8.09 3.71
N VAL A 141 -5.15 -7.25 4.56
CA VAL A 141 -4.62 -6.98 5.88
C VAL A 141 -4.86 -8.21 6.78
N SER A 142 -3.80 -8.74 7.38
CA SER A 142 -3.90 -9.79 8.39
C SER A 142 -4.01 -9.20 9.80
N SER A 143 -3.14 -8.25 10.09
CA SER A 143 -3.07 -7.51 11.36
C SER A 143 -2.23 -6.26 11.17
N LEU A 144 -2.34 -5.33 12.09
CA LEU A 144 -1.33 -4.28 12.29
C LEU A 144 -0.10 -4.89 13.00
N ALA A 145 0.99 -4.12 13.08
CA ALA A 145 2.15 -4.50 13.88
C ALA A 145 1.76 -4.67 15.36
N PRO A 146 2.47 -5.53 16.12
CA PRO A 146 2.20 -5.68 17.54
C PRO A 146 2.51 -4.38 18.29
N PHE A 147 1.89 -4.20 19.46
CA PHE A 147 2.05 -3.02 20.31
C PHE A 147 3.53 -2.69 20.59
N SER A 148 4.38 -3.71 20.77
CA SER A 148 5.81 -3.53 20.99
C SER A 148 6.60 -2.95 19.81
N GLU A 149 6.03 -2.95 18.60
CA GLU A 149 6.62 -2.39 17.39
C GLU A 149 5.90 -1.11 16.93
N ALA A 150 4.87 -0.68 17.66
CA ALA A 150 4.09 0.51 17.31
C ALA A 150 4.93 1.79 17.51
N ILE A 151 4.92 2.67 16.52
CA ILE A 151 5.55 4.00 16.62
C ILE A 151 4.64 4.93 17.42
N VAL A 152 3.33 4.87 17.18
CA VAL A 152 2.28 5.58 17.88
C VAL A 152 1.16 4.58 18.15
N THR A 153 0.51 4.69 19.30
CA THR A 153 -0.62 3.85 19.67
C THR A 153 -1.91 4.68 19.63
N ALA A 154 -2.98 4.08 19.11
CA ALA A 154 -4.29 4.70 19.15
C ALA A 154 -4.98 4.43 20.50
N GLY A 155 -5.78 5.39 20.97
CA GLY A 155 -6.48 5.33 22.24
C GLY A 155 -5.77 6.11 23.33
N GLY A 156 -6.40 6.23 24.48
CA GLY A 156 -5.93 7.00 25.62
C GLY A 156 -7.06 7.36 26.56
N VAL A 157 -6.90 8.43 27.33
CA VAL A 157 -7.93 8.98 28.20
C VAL A 157 -8.98 9.71 27.36
N ASP A 158 -10.25 9.28 27.49
CA ASP A 158 -11.38 9.91 26.77
C ASP A 158 -11.53 11.39 27.16
N LEU A 159 -11.55 12.27 26.15
CA LEU A 159 -11.76 13.71 26.31
C LEU A 159 -13.03 14.03 27.12
N LYS A 160 -14.06 13.19 27.06
CA LYS A 160 -15.28 13.38 27.86
C LYS A 160 -15.03 13.29 29.35
N GLY A 161 -13.99 12.61 29.78
CA GLY A 161 -13.55 12.52 31.17
C GLY A 161 -12.71 13.71 31.64
N LEU A 162 -12.37 14.65 30.76
CA LEU A 162 -11.51 15.79 31.05
C LEU A 162 -12.26 17.11 31.03
N LYS A 163 -11.78 18.05 31.87
CA LYS A 163 -12.14 19.49 31.80
C LYS A 163 -11.35 20.13 30.64
N PRO A 164 -11.73 21.33 30.15
CA PRO A 164 -10.96 22.10 29.16
C PRO A 164 -9.50 22.38 29.57
N THR A 165 -9.21 22.32 30.85
CA THR A 165 -7.87 22.46 31.44
C THR A 165 -7.06 21.19 31.40
N CYS A 166 -7.56 20.10 30.77
CA CYS A 166 -6.99 18.75 30.78
C CYS A 166 -6.98 18.09 32.18
N GLU A 167 -7.68 18.66 33.16
CA GLU A 167 -7.87 18.05 34.48
C GLU A 167 -8.95 16.96 34.41
N CYS A 168 -8.73 15.84 35.08
CA CYS A 168 -9.72 14.79 35.26
C CYS A 168 -10.98 15.34 35.98
N LYS A 169 -12.18 14.97 35.47
CA LYS A 169 -13.44 15.41 36.12
C LYS A 169 -13.70 14.67 37.43
N ASP A 170 -13.21 13.44 37.55
CA ASP A 170 -13.50 12.58 38.68
C ASP A 170 -12.41 12.64 39.77
N VAL A 171 -11.24 13.19 39.46
CA VAL A 171 -10.09 13.28 40.38
C VAL A 171 -9.51 14.68 40.31
N GLU A 172 -9.71 15.46 41.36
CA GLU A 172 -9.19 16.84 41.49
C GLU A 172 -7.65 16.82 41.53
N GLY A 173 -7.01 17.75 40.78
CA GLY A 173 -5.56 17.87 40.71
C GLY A 173 -4.87 16.87 39.82
N LEU A 174 -5.58 15.92 39.16
CA LEU A 174 -5.04 14.99 38.19
C LEU A 174 -5.19 15.54 36.78
N TYR A 175 -4.07 15.74 36.10
CA TYR A 175 -4.03 16.26 34.75
C TYR A 175 -3.44 15.24 33.76
N PHE A 176 -4.03 15.16 32.55
CA PHE A 176 -3.52 14.37 31.43
C PHE A 176 -3.08 15.29 30.32
N VAL A 177 -1.89 15.03 29.73
CA VAL A 177 -1.32 15.88 28.67
C VAL A 177 -0.63 15.04 27.59
N GLY A 178 -0.55 15.60 26.37
CA GLY A 178 0.13 14.96 25.26
C GLY A 178 -0.60 13.69 24.78
N GLU A 179 0.15 12.72 24.28
CA GLU A 179 -0.34 11.48 23.65
C GLU A 179 -1.01 10.50 24.63
N THR A 180 -1.12 10.84 25.92
CA THR A 180 -1.91 10.05 26.88
C THR A 180 -3.42 10.30 26.72
N ILE A 181 -3.80 11.33 25.99
CA ILE A 181 -5.19 11.69 25.69
C ILE A 181 -5.55 11.07 24.34
N ASP A 182 -6.79 10.53 24.22
CA ASP A 182 -7.32 9.97 22.96
C ASP A 182 -7.70 11.12 22.01
N VAL A 183 -6.69 11.64 21.30
CA VAL A 183 -6.81 12.67 20.26
C VAL A 183 -6.08 12.16 19.02
N ASP A 184 -6.84 11.56 18.10
CA ASP A 184 -6.37 11.11 16.78
C ASP A 184 -6.79 12.10 15.68
#